data_a02385e3793f35f6beb6c5af771e9998
#
_entry.id   a02385e3793f35f6beb6c5af771e9998
#
_cell.length_a   1.000
_cell.length_b   1.000
_cell.length_c   1.000
_cell.angle_alpha   90.00
_cell.angle_beta   90.00
_cell.angle_gamma   90.00
#
_symmetry.space_group_name_H-M   'P 1'
#
loop_
_entity.id
_entity.type
_entity.pdbx_description
1 polymer ?
#
loop_
_entity_poly.entity_id
_entity_poly.type
_entity_poly.pdbx_seq_one_letter_code
_entity_poly.pdbx_strand_id
1 'polypeptide(L)'
;YCAFFKNVLRYRKERGVKMSTQKKDQYRETVPHKSHFVPVSVHTTKIEIPTETDGVAALPEKNFPALYLHWHPELEFFYVEEGEVEFFIENHAFLLKEGDGIFVPPKLMHWARTKGTVLFHAAVADPLWLISPHNSECFQKYMYPVCSGSWKYAVTFTSEKNWHKEILTQLKFIFSMDEEKIAAKELLIQGTFLMIWQKLYDHHLKSFYPDAKKRSHPKVAAGSL
;
A
#
# COMPACT_ATOMS: atom_id res chain seq x y z
N TYR A 1 20.03 -3.21 -13.26
CA TYR A 1 19.10 -3.85 -14.23
C TYR A 1 19.15 -5.38 -14.13
N CYS A 2 20.34 -6.01 -14.14
CA CYS A 2 20.47 -7.47 -14.14
C CYS A 2 19.97 -8.13 -12.84
N ALA A 3 20.14 -7.49 -11.68
CA ALA A 3 19.71 -8.01 -10.38
C ALA A 3 18.18 -8.02 -10.23
N PHE A 4 17.49 -6.98 -10.69
CA PHE A 4 16.03 -6.88 -10.65
C PHE A 4 15.36 -8.02 -11.42
N PHE A 5 15.75 -8.22 -12.69
CA PHE A 5 15.18 -9.31 -13.50
C PHE A 5 15.47 -10.69 -12.93
N LYS A 6 16.67 -10.90 -12.36
CA LYS A 6 17.00 -12.16 -11.67
C LYS A 6 16.07 -12.40 -10.46
N ASN A 7 15.80 -11.37 -9.66
CA ASN A 7 14.94 -11.49 -8.48
C ASN A 7 13.48 -11.74 -8.88
N VAL A 8 12.95 -11.01 -9.87
CA VAL A 8 11.59 -11.19 -10.37
C VAL A 8 11.41 -12.57 -11.04
N LEU A 9 12.40 -13.01 -11.85
CA LEU A 9 12.38 -14.33 -12.47
C LEU A 9 12.50 -15.45 -11.43
N ARG A 10 13.31 -15.25 -10.39
CA ARG A 10 13.43 -16.18 -9.26
C ARG A 10 12.11 -16.28 -8.50
N TYR A 11 11.48 -15.16 -8.18
CA TYR A 11 10.17 -15.11 -7.52
C TYR A 11 9.08 -15.77 -8.37
N ARG A 12 9.07 -15.54 -9.71
CA ARG A 12 8.14 -16.20 -10.64
C ARG A 12 8.35 -17.71 -10.70
N LYS A 13 9.59 -18.19 -10.66
CA LYS A 13 9.92 -19.62 -10.70
C LYS A 13 9.51 -20.35 -9.42
N GLU A 14 9.46 -19.63 -8.30
CA GLU A 14 9.05 -20.12 -6.99
C GLU A 14 7.51 -20.03 -6.76
N ARG A 15 6.73 -19.64 -7.79
CA ARG A 15 5.26 -19.61 -7.72
C ARG A 15 4.73 -21.02 -7.43
N GLY A 16 4.02 -21.15 -6.32
CA GLY A 16 3.45 -22.42 -5.85
C GLY A 16 4.24 -23.07 -4.70
N VAL A 17 5.45 -22.63 -4.43
CA VAL A 17 6.19 -22.99 -3.22
C VAL A 17 6.03 -21.86 -2.21
N LYS A 18 5.47 -22.14 -1.03
CA LYS A 18 5.49 -21.17 0.08
C LYS A 18 6.95 -20.83 0.38
N MET A 19 7.34 -19.60 0.09
CA MET A 19 8.69 -19.11 0.36
C MET A 19 8.97 -19.22 1.85
N SER A 20 10.12 -19.80 2.23
CA SER A 20 10.51 -19.87 3.64
C SER A 20 10.68 -18.45 4.21
N THR A 21 10.40 -18.26 5.50
CA THR A 21 10.52 -16.96 6.18
C THR A 21 11.89 -16.33 5.95
N GLN A 22 12.97 -17.11 6.06
CA GLN A 22 14.34 -16.67 5.80
C GLN A 22 14.57 -16.15 4.37
N LYS A 23 13.93 -16.76 3.35
CA LYS A 23 14.02 -16.27 1.97
C LYS A 23 13.20 -15.00 1.75
N LYS A 24 12.12 -14.81 2.49
CA LYS A 24 11.28 -13.61 2.40
C LYS A 24 11.99 -12.41 3.02
N ASP A 25 12.70 -12.60 4.12
CA ASP A 25 13.37 -11.52 4.87
C ASP A 25 14.44 -10.79 4.05
N GLN A 26 15.07 -11.43 3.07
CA GLN A 26 16.04 -10.78 2.17
C GLN A 26 15.41 -9.68 1.28
N TYR A 27 14.09 -9.64 1.17
CA TYR A 27 13.33 -8.62 0.42
C TYR A 27 12.65 -7.61 1.32
N ARG A 28 12.92 -7.66 2.63
CA ARG A 28 12.38 -6.69 3.56
C ARG A 28 13.03 -5.33 3.31
N GLU A 29 12.21 -4.34 3.04
CA GLU A 29 12.63 -2.95 2.99
C GLU A 29 12.50 -2.31 4.37
N THR A 30 13.46 -1.47 4.72
CA THR A 30 13.33 -0.55 5.85
C THR A 30 12.93 0.79 5.29
N VAL A 31 11.69 1.18 5.51
CA VAL A 31 11.15 2.44 5.00
C VAL A 31 11.77 3.61 5.81
N PRO A 32 12.53 4.50 5.17
CA PRO A 32 13.11 5.64 5.86
C PRO A 32 12.04 6.71 6.08
N HIS A 33 11.48 6.79 7.27
CA HIS A 33 10.60 7.90 7.64
C HIS A 33 11.41 9.16 7.95
N LYS A 34 11.01 10.30 7.38
CA LYS A 34 11.68 11.59 7.60
C LYS A 34 11.62 12.04 9.06
N SER A 35 10.65 11.57 9.81
CA SER A 35 10.45 11.93 11.22
C SER A 35 9.94 10.74 12.01
N HIS A 36 10.49 10.55 13.22
CA HIS A 36 9.94 9.57 14.18
C HIS A 36 8.58 9.98 14.73
N PHE A 37 8.24 11.27 14.67
CA PHE A 37 6.94 11.78 15.15
C PHE A 37 5.84 11.57 14.12
N VAL A 38 6.18 11.51 12.83
CA VAL A 38 5.25 11.24 11.72
C VAL A 38 5.87 10.15 10.85
N PRO A 39 5.66 8.89 11.20
CA PRO A 39 6.20 7.76 10.44
C PRO A 39 5.36 7.53 9.17
N VAL A 40 5.37 8.52 8.30
CA VAL A 40 4.81 8.52 6.96
C VAL A 40 5.91 8.96 6.00
N SER A 41 6.09 8.20 4.93
CA SER A 41 6.98 8.55 3.83
C SER A 41 6.17 8.71 2.56
N VAL A 42 6.37 9.83 1.88
CA VAL A 42 5.75 10.10 0.58
C VAL A 42 6.86 10.08 -0.47
N HIS A 43 6.68 9.30 -1.50
CA HIS A 43 7.61 9.14 -2.60
C HIS A 43 6.93 9.55 -3.91
N THR A 44 7.63 10.32 -4.72
CA THR A 44 7.24 10.66 -6.09
C THR A 44 8.32 10.15 -7.02
N THR A 45 7.96 9.36 -8.01
CA THR A 45 8.88 8.76 -8.94
C THR A 45 8.40 8.97 -10.37
N LYS A 46 9.28 9.58 -11.19
CA LYS A 46 9.09 9.69 -12.63
C LYS A 46 10.06 8.75 -13.35
N ILE A 47 9.55 7.92 -14.22
CA ILE A 47 10.33 7.07 -15.10
C ILE A 47 10.12 7.60 -16.53
N GLU A 48 11.17 8.09 -17.13
CA GLU A 48 11.16 8.57 -18.51
C GLU A 48 11.79 7.50 -19.40
N ILE A 49 11.06 7.13 -20.44
CA ILE A 49 11.55 6.20 -21.46
C ILE A 49 11.85 7.03 -22.72
N PRO A 50 13.10 6.99 -23.22
CA PRO A 50 13.47 7.72 -24.43
C PRO A 50 12.55 7.34 -25.60
N THR A 51 12.05 8.35 -26.29
CA THR A 51 11.25 8.20 -27.51
C THR A 51 12.16 8.25 -28.75
N GLU A 52 11.67 7.80 -29.90
CA GLU A 52 12.41 7.89 -31.17
C GLU A 52 12.86 9.31 -31.53
N THR A 53 12.19 10.34 -31.02
CA THR A 53 12.53 11.75 -31.23
C THR A 53 13.87 12.16 -30.60
N ASP A 54 14.36 11.37 -29.63
CA ASP A 54 15.64 11.65 -28.96
C ASP A 54 16.86 11.07 -29.70
N GLY A 55 16.69 10.61 -30.96
CA GLY A 55 17.75 10.03 -31.75
C GLY A 55 18.19 8.62 -31.32
N VAL A 56 17.44 8.02 -30.45
CA VAL A 56 17.62 6.64 -29.99
C VAL A 56 16.63 5.76 -30.74
N ALA A 57 17.14 4.67 -31.37
CA ALA A 57 16.24 3.68 -31.98
C ALA A 57 15.21 3.20 -30.96
N ALA A 58 13.94 3.10 -31.39
CA ALA A 58 12.85 2.61 -30.52
C ALA A 58 13.31 1.34 -29.82
N LEU A 59 13.32 1.40 -28.48
CA LEU A 59 13.61 0.21 -27.71
C LEU A 59 12.47 -0.79 -27.96
N PRO A 60 12.77 -2.06 -28.28
CA PRO A 60 11.74 -3.08 -28.40
C PRO A 60 10.93 -3.09 -27.09
N GLU A 61 9.61 -3.37 -27.17
CA GLU A 61 8.69 -3.40 -26.01
C GLU A 61 9.33 -4.05 -24.77
N LYS A 62 10.06 -3.26 -24.01
CA LYS A 62 10.74 -3.68 -22.78
C LYS A 62 9.89 -3.28 -21.58
N ASN A 63 9.70 -4.21 -20.68
CA ASN A 63 9.17 -3.89 -19.36
C ASN A 63 10.29 -3.27 -18.50
N PHE A 64 10.10 -2.04 -18.06
CA PHE A 64 11.01 -1.33 -17.18
C PHE A 64 10.54 -1.50 -15.72
N PRO A 65 11.45 -1.71 -14.77
CA PRO A 65 11.08 -1.77 -13.37
C PRO A 65 10.61 -0.39 -12.91
N ALA A 66 9.37 -0.32 -12.43
CA ALA A 66 8.82 0.86 -11.77
C ALA A 66 9.03 0.80 -10.26
N LEU A 67 8.85 -0.38 -9.67
CA LEU A 67 9.08 -0.63 -8.25
C LEU A 67 9.79 -1.98 -8.10
N TYR A 68 10.83 -2.02 -7.27
CA TYR A 68 11.57 -3.25 -7.00
C TYR A 68 10.75 -4.22 -6.15
N LEU A 69 11.07 -5.52 -6.25
CA LEU A 69 10.43 -6.55 -5.43
C LEU A 69 10.86 -6.38 -3.97
N HIS A 70 9.90 -6.09 -3.10
CA HIS A 70 10.11 -5.90 -1.67
C HIS A 70 8.83 -6.16 -0.87
N TRP A 71 8.94 -6.06 0.45
CA TRP A 71 7.85 -6.00 1.40
C TRP A 71 8.26 -5.19 2.63
N HIS A 72 7.30 -4.62 3.32
CA HIS A 72 7.49 -3.86 4.56
C HIS A 72 6.26 -4.02 5.49
N PRO A 73 6.39 -3.71 6.80
CA PRO A 73 5.30 -3.83 7.76
C PRO A 73 4.29 -2.67 7.73
N GLU A 74 4.56 -1.63 6.96
CA GLU A 74 3.73 -0.44 6.84
C GLU A 74 2.55 -0.69 5.88
N LEU A 75 1.54 0.22 5.95
CA LEU A 75 0.48 0.37 4.96
C LEU A 75 1.05 1.14 3.77
N GLU A 76 0.74 0.75 2.54
CA GLU A 76 1.10 1.52 1.36
C GLU A 76 -0.12 1.88 0.53
N PHE A 77 -0.14 3.13 0.05
CA PHE A 77 -1.08 3.64 -0.93
C PHE A 77 -0.32 4.14 -2.14
N PHE A 78 -0.50 3.46 -3.25
CA PHE A 78 0.13 3.80 -4.52
C PHE A 78 -0.88 4.47 -5.45
N TYR A 79 -0.44 5.48 -6.21
CA TYR A 79 -1.27 6.24 -7.13
C TYR A 79 -0.50 6.56 -8.42
N VAL A 80 -1.12 6.34 -9.56
CA VAL A 80 -0.58 6.67 -10.88
C VAL A 80 -1.09 8.05 -11.29
N GLU A 81 -0.18 9.02 -11.41
CA GLU A 81 -0.51 10.37 -11.86
C GLU A 81 -0.50 10.47 -13.39
N GLU A 82 0.50 9.85 -14.06
CA GLU A 82 0.62 9.80 -15.51
C GLU A 82 1.05 8.41 -15.96
N GLY A 83 0.52 7.95 -17.09
CA GLY A 83 0.90 6.71 -17.74
C GLY A 83 0.20 5.46 -17.19
N GLU A 84 0.90 4.32 -17.23
CA GLU A 84 0.33 3.01 -16.89
C GLU A 84 1.37 2.13 -16.19
N VAL A 85 0.95 1.42 -15.14
CA VAL A 85 1.79 0.51 -14.36
C VAL A 85 1.13 -0.86 -14.23
N GLU A 86 1.87 -1.92 -14.50
CA GLU A 86 1.49 -3.27 -14.13
C GLU A 86 2.05 -3.57 -12.74
N PHE A 87 1.17 -3.53 -11.72
CA PHE A 87 1.50 -3.70 -10.31
C PHE A 87 1.24 -5.13 -9.87
N PHE A 88 2.16 -5.71 -9.12
CA PHE A 88 2.09 -7.10 -8.67
C PHE A 88 2.13 -7.18 -7.16
N ILE A 89 1.17 -7.90 -6.58
CA ILE A 89 1.13 -8.19 -5.15
C ILE A 89 0.96 -9.70 -5.00
N GLU A 90 1.95 -10.34 -4.37
CA GLU A 90 2.07 -11.79 -4.28
C GLU A 90 1.91 -12.44 -5.68
N ASN A 91 0.84 -13.16 -5.92
CA ASN A 91 0.57 -13.83 -7.20
C ASN A 91 -0.45 -13.10 -8.09
N HIS A 92 -0.88 -11.90 -7.71
CA HIS A 92 -1.90 -11.14 -8.43
C HIS A 92 -1.27 -9.99 -9.20
N ALA A 93 -1.76 -9.75 -10.41
CA ALA A 93 -1.37 -8.62 -11.24
C ALA A 93 -2.54 -7.65 -11.37
N PHE A 94 -2.24 -6.35 -11.27
CA PHE A 94 -3.19 -5.25 -11.38
C PHE A 94 -2.67 -4.28 -12.43
N LEU A 95 -3.49 -3.95 -13.41
CA LEU A 95 -3.18 -2.88 -14.36
C LEU A 95 -3.75 -1.59 -13.79
N LEU A 96 -2.87 -0.65 -13.44
CA LEU A 96 -3.22 0.69 -12.96
C LEU A 96 -2.93 1.70 -14.05
N LYS A 97 -3.93 2.48 -14.40
CA LYS A 97 -3.85 3.56 -15.38
C LYS A 97 -3.77 4.91 -14.67
N GLU A 98 -3.52 5.94 -15.45
CA GLU A 98 -3.61 7.33 -14.97
C GLU A 98 -4.91 7.56 -14.19
N GLY A 99 -4.77 8.10 -12.99
CA GLY A 99 -5.85 8.35 -12.07
C GLY A 99 -6.22 7.18 -11.15
N ASP A 100 -5.69 5.99 -11.37
CA ASP A 100 -5.94 4.82 -10.53
C ASP A 100 -4.97 4.76 -9.33
N GLY A 101 -5.41 4.08 -8.29
CA GLY A 101 -4.57 3.79 -7.13
C GLY A 101 -4.78 2.36 -6.61
N ILE A 102 -3.91 1.95 -5.70
CA ILE A 102 -4.01 0.66 -5.02
C ILE A 102 -3.55 0.77 -3.56
N PHE A 103 -4.27 0.10 -2.68
CA PHE A 103 -3.84 -0.15 -1.32
C PHE A 103 -3.11 -1.49 -1.24
N VAL A 104 -1.89 -1.48 -0.70
CA VAL A 104 -1.07 -2.66 -0.43
C VAL A 104 -1.07 -2.94 1.07
N PRO A 105 -1.64 -4.07 1.51
CA PRO A 105 -1.58 -4.48 2.91
C PRO A 105 -0.15 -4.75 3.39
N PRO A 106 0.13 -4.58 4.68
CA PRO A 106 1.43 -4.87 5.29
C PRO A 106 1.93 -6.28 4.97
N LYS A 107 3.25 -6.42 4.86
CA LYS A 107 3.96 -7.71 4.75
C LYS A 107 3.67 -8.51 3.48
N LEU A 108 2.99 -7.95 2.49
CA LEU A 108 2.84 -8.59 1.18
C LEU A 108 4.00 -8.23 0.26
N MET A 109 4.51 -9.25 -0.45
CA MET A 109 5.52 -9.04 -1.49
C MET A 109 4.89 -8.30 -2.66
N HIS A 110 5.51 -7.19 -3.08
CA HIS A 110 5.01 -6.41 -4.20
C HIS A 110 6.13 -5.81 -5.04
N TRP A 111 5.80 -5.47 -6.27
CA TRP A 111 6.69 -4.86 -7.25
C TRP A 111 5.86 -4.35 -8.42
N ALA A 112 6.46 -3.48 -9.26
CA ALA A 112 5.77 -2.94 -10.42
C ALA A 112 6.69 -2.78 -11.63
N ARG A 113 6.08 -2.73 -12.82
CA ARG A 113 6.76 -2.44 -14.08
C ARG A 113 5.89 -1.58 -14.97
N THR A 114 6.54 -0.88 -15.88
CA THR A 114 5.88 -0.08 -16.90
C THR A 114 6.45 -0.38 -18.30
N LYS A 115 5.70 -0.09 -19.32
CA LYS A 115 6.16 -0.14 -20.73
C LYS A 115 6.43 1.25 -21.30
N GLY A 116 5.95 2.29 -20.67
CA GLY A 116 6.04 3.68 -21.10
C GLY A 116 6.51 4.60 -19.99
N THR A 117 6.60 5.88 -20.30
CA THR A 117 6.81 6.93 -19.30
C THR A 117 5.69 6.89 -18.27
N VAL A 118 6.06 7.01 -17.00
CA VAL A 118 5.10 6.98 -15.88
C VAL A 118 5.52 7.94 -14.78
N LEU A 119 4.55 8.63 -14.19
CA LEU A 119 4.67 9.37 -12.94
C LEU A 119 3.74 8.74 -11.91
N PHE A 120 4.29 8.35 -10.78
CA PHE A 120 3.52 7.75 -9.70
C PHE A 120 3.96 8.23 -8.32
N HIS A 121 3.07 8.08 -7.36
CA HIS A 121 3.29 8.40 -5.96
C HIS A 121 3.02 7.18 -5.09
N ALA A 122 3.78 7.08 -3.98
CA ALA A 122 3.54 6.11 -2.93
C ALA A 122 3.54 6.81 -1.58
N ALA A 123 2.54 6.52 -0.75
CA ALA A 123 2.49 6.97 0.63
C ALA A 123 2.54 5.73 1.54
N VAL A 124 3.60 5.65 2.33
CA VAL A 124 3.88 4.53 3.23
C VAL A 124 3.75 5.00 4.67
N ALA A 125 2.85 4.39 5.44
CA ALA A 125 2.49 4.84 6.78
C ALA A 125 2.57 3.70 7.81
N ASP A 126 3.14 3.97 8.98
CA ASP A 126 3.13 3.02 10.10
C ASP A 126 1.70 2.84 10.63
N PRO A 127 1.15 1.61 10.57
CA PRO A 127 -0.19 1.33 11.08
C PRO A 127 -0.34 1.60 12.58
N LEU A 128 0.72 1.46 13.38
CA LEU A 128 0.68 1.67 14.83
C LEU A 128 0.63 3.15 15.20
N TRP A 129 1.15 4.02 14.34
CA TRP A 129 0.99 5.46 14.48
C TRP A 129 -0.41 5.90 14.07
N LEU A 130 -0.95 5.30 13.01
CA LEU A 130 -2.28 5.66 12.52
C LEU A 130 -3.37 5.34 13.54
N ILE A 131 -3.36 4.13 14.11
CA ILE A 131 -4.23 3.72 15.22
C ILE A 131 -3.37 3.04 16.27
N SER A 132 -3.11 3.77 17.35
CA SER A 132 -2.24 3.28 18.43
C SER A 132 -2.81 2.05 19.13
N PRO A 133 -1.97 1.05 19.46
CA PRO A 133 -2.36 -0.09 20.29
C PRO A 133 -2.88 0.31 21.69
N HIS A 134 -2.51 1.51 22.19
CA HIS A 134 -3.04 2.04 23.45
C HIS A 134 -4.54 2.34 23.38
N ASN A 135 -5.07 2.62 22.19
CA ASN A 135 -6.52 2.63 21.94
C ASN A 135 -6.97 1.20 21.60
N SER A 136 -7.01 0.33 22.62
CA SER A 136 -7.12 -1.12 22.44
C SER A 136 -8.36 -1.55 21.65
N GLU A 137 -9.49 -0.90 21.85
CA GLU A 137 -10.75 -1.24 21.16
C GLU A 137 -10.71 -0.88 19.67
N CYS A 138 -10.32 0.36 19.34
CA CYS A 138 -10.17 0.80 17.96
C CYS A 138 -9.08 0.00 17.25
N PHE A 139 -7.94 -0.22 17.90
CA PHE A 139 -6.85 -0.99 17.32
C PHE A 139 -7.27 -2.43 17.04
N GLN A 140 -7.83 -3.13 18.01
CA GLN A 140 -8.25 -4.53 17.86
C GLN A 140 -9.31 -4.72 16.77
N LYS A 141 -10.20 -3.75 16.64
CA LYS A 141 -11.31 -3.82 15.67
C LYS A 141 -10.90 -3.41 14.27
N TYR A 142 -10.12 -2.34 14.14
CA TYR A 142 -9.92 -1.68 12.85
C TYR A 142 -8.54 -1.82 12.25
N MET A 143 -7.50 -2.10 13.06
CA MET A 143 -6.12 -2.16 12.56
C MET A 143 -5.47 -3.54 12.75
N TYR A 144 -5.68 -4.19 13.89
CA TYR A 144 -5.08 -5.48 14.20
C TYR A 144 -5.30 -6.55 13.13
N PRO A 145 -6.51 -6.70 12.52
CA PRO A 145 -6.72 -7.68 11.47
C PRO A 145 -5.79 -7.53 10.27
N VAL A 146 -5.43 -6.28 9.95
CA VAL A 146 -4.50 -5.97 8.85
C VAL A 146 -3.07 -6.24 9.28
N CYS A 147 -2.63 -5.74 10.44
CA CYS A 147 -1.28 -5.94 10.97
C CYS A 147 -0.95 -7.42 11.23
N SER A 148 -1.94 -8.22 11.68
CA SER A 148 -1.78 -9.65 11.92
C SER A 148 -1.67 -10.48 10.64
N GLY A 149 -1.94 -9.87 9.46
CA GLY A 149 -2.00 -10.56 8.18
C GLY A 149 -3.25 -11.43 8.02
N SER A 150 -4.28 -11.22 8.85
CA SER A 150 -5.60 -11.85 8.64
C SER A 150 -6.29 -11.27 7.40
N TRP A 151 -5.97 -10.04 7.08
CA TRP A 151 -6.33 -9.44 5.81
C TRP A 151 -5.11 -9.34 4.87
N LYS A 152 -5.26 -9.92 3.66
CA LYS A 152 -4.20 -10.03 2.66
C LYS A 152 -4.65 -9.55 1.26
N TYR A 153 -5.74 -8.79 1.20
CA TYR A 153 -6.30 -8.38 -0.08
C TYR A 153 -5.94 -6.93 -0.39
N ALA A 154 -5.32 -6.72 -1.53
CA ALA A 154 -5.16 -5.40 -2.11
C ALA A 154 -6.51 -4.84 -2.56
N VAL A 155 -6.63 -3.53 -2.56
CA VAL A 155 -7.83 -2.83 -3.04
C VAL A 155 -7.44 -1.80 -4.07
N THR A 156 -7.92 -1.96 -5.30
CA THR A 156 -7.74 -0.97 -6.36
C THR A 156 -8.78 0.14 -6.23
N PHE A 157 -8.36 1.36 -6.49
CA PHE A 157 -9.21 2.55 -6.54
C PHE A 157 -9.24 3.07 -7.96
N THR A 158 -10.44 3.22 -8.52
CA THR A 158 -10.69 3.75 -9.85
C THR A 158 -11.73 4.87 -9.79
N SER A 159 -11.86 5.64 -10.86
CA SER A 159 -12.87 6.71 -10.92
C SER A 159 -14.33 6.20 -11.08
N GLU A 160 -14.57 4.90 -11.11
CA GLU A 160 -15.92 4.35 -11.34
C GLU A 160 -16.83 4.43 -10.10
N LYS A 161 -16.27 4.25 -8.89
CA LYS A 161 -17.04 4.24 -7.64
C LYS A 161 -16.83 5.53 -6.85
N ASN A 162 -17.90 6.08 -6.28
CA ASN A 162 -17.81 7.33 -5.52
C ASN A 162 -16.84 7.26 -4.34
N TRP A 163 -16.86 6.19 -3.56
CA TRP A 163 -15.95 6.05 -2.42
C TRP A 163 -14.48 5.87 -2.85
N HIS A 164 -14.20 5.31 -4.05
CA HIS A 164 -12.87 5.30 -4.64
C HIS A 164 -12.41 6.71 -4.98
N LYS A 165 -13.28 7.52 -5.61
CA LYS A 165 -12.97 8.94 -5.93
C LYS A 165 -12.62 9.72 -4.68
N GLU A 166 -13.34 9.49 -3.58
CA GLU A 166 -13.05 10.15 -2.31
C GLU A 166 -11.69 9.77 -1.75
N ILE A 167 -11.31 8.48 -1.80
CA ILE A 167 -9.97 8.02 -1.41
C ILE A 167 -8.90 8.64 -2.32
N LEU A 168 -9.08 8.59 -3.64
CA LEU A 168 -8.15 9.17 -4.61
C LEU A 168 -7.96 10.68 -4.40
N THR A 169 -9.04 11.39 -4.06
CA THR A 169 -8.97 12.83 -3.72
C THR A 169 -8.11 13.06 -2.46
N GLN A 170 -8.28 12.25 -1.43
CA GLN A 170 -7.47 12.35 -0.21
C GLN A 170 -6.00 12.00 -0.46
N LEU A 171 -5.71 11.00 -1.30
CA LEU A 171 -4.35 10.64 -1.68
C LEU A 171 -3.69 11.78 -2.46
N LYS A 172 -4.37 12.34 -3.47
CA LYS A 172 -3.87 13.51 -4.22
C LYS A 172 -3.57 14.68 -3.30
N PHE A 173 -4.43 14.93 -2.31
CA PHE A 173 -4.20 15.97 -1.30
C PHE A 173 -2.89 15.70 -0.53
N ILE A 174 -2.65 14.47 -0.05
CA ILE A 174 -1.40 14.11 0.64
C ILE A 174 -0.19 14.34 -0.28
N PHE A 175 -0.26 13.92 -1.55
CA PHE A 175 0.86 14.02 -2.49
C PHE A 175 1.17 15.46 -2.92
N SER A 176 0.15 16.33 -2.94
CA SER A 176 0.28 17.76 -3.29
C SER A 176 0.69 18.65 -2.12
N MET A 177 0.79 18.10 -0.91
CA MET A 177 0.99 18.88 0.30
C MET A 177 2.40 19.46 0.36
N ASP A 178 2.49 20.78 0.44
CA ASP A 178 3.74 21.48 0.77
C ASP A 178 3.93 21.49 2.29
N GLU A 179 4.65 20.50 2.76
CA GLU A 179 4.85 20.25 4.19
C GLU A 179 5.50 21.41 4.94
N GLU A 180 6.25 22.29 4.27
CA GLU A 180 6.93 23.42 4.92
C GLU A 180 5.98 24.59 5.23
N LYS A 181 4.85 24.65 4.53
CA LYS A 181 3.90 25.76 4.65
C LYS A 181 2.71 25.49 5.58
N ILE A 182 2.55 24.27 6.06
CA ILE A 182 1.37 23.87 6.83
C ILE A 182 1.72 23.73 8.31
N ALA A 183 1.09 24.56 9.14
CA ALA A 183 1.16 24.40 10.60
C ALA A 183 0.40 23.13 11.04
N ALA A 184 0.97 22.38 11.99
CA ALA A 184 0.40 21.12 12.50
C ALA A 184 0.08 20.10 11.40
N LYS A 185 0.92 20.03 10.39
CA LYS A 185 0.79 19.10 9.25
C LYS A 185 0.61 17.63 9.69
N GLU A 186 1.20 17.27 10.81
CA GLU A 186 1.12 15.93 11.39
C GLU A 186 -0.34 15.53 11.67
N LEU A 187 -1.12 16.44 12.25
CA LEU A 187 -2.54 16.22 12.52
C LEU A 187 -3.33 16.12 11.22
N LEU A 188 -2.99 16.95 10.24
CA LEU A 188 -3.65 16.96 8.95
C LEU A 188 -3.39 15.66 8.18
N ILE A 189 -2.14 15.20 8.13
CA ILE A 189 -1.75 13.94 7.50
C ILE A 189 -2.45 12.76 8.20
N GLN A 190 -2.38 12.68 9.52
CA GLN A 190 -3.02 11.61 10.29
C GLN A 190 -4.53 11.60 10.10
N GLY A 191 -5.17 12.78 10.20
CA GLY A 191 -6.61 12.91 9.98
C GLY A 191 -7.03 12.46 8.58
N THR A 192 -6.26 12.82 7.55
CA THR A 192 -6.51 12.41 6.17
C THR A 192 -6.39 10.89 6.00
N PHE A 193 -5.35 10.26 6.55
CA PHE A 193 -5.23 8.80 6.52
C PHE A 193 -6.34 8.10 7.30
N LEU A 194 -6.80 8.64 8.42
CA LEU A 194 -7.94 8.09 9.16
C LEU A 194 -9.25 8.17 8.35
N MET A 195 -9.45 9.22 7.56
CA MET A 195 -10.59 9.34 6.64
C MET A 195 -10.53 8.29 5.52
N ILE A 196 -9.34 8.10 4.90
CA ILE A 196 -9.10 7.04 3.92
C ILE A 196 -9.39 5.68 4.55
N TRP A 197 -8.86 5.43 5.74
CA TRP A 197 -9.02 4.17 6.46
C TRP A 197 -10.47 3.85 6.81
N GLN A 198 -11.23 4.85 7.27
CA GLN A 198 -12.66 4.71 7.57
C GLN A 198 -13.44 4.27 6.32
N LYS A 199 -13.19 4.91 5.17
CA LYS A 199 -13.85 4.54 3.92
C LYS A 199 -13.48 3.15 3.45
N LEU A 200 -12.21 2.82 3.50
CA LEU A 200 -11.71 1.49 3.17
C LEU A 200 -12.33 0.42 4.08
N TYR A 201 -12.45 0.70 5.38
CA TYR A 201 -13.11 -0.19 6.33
C TYR A 201 -14.60 -0.35 6.01
N ASP A 202 -15.32 0.73 5.81
CA ASP A 202 -16.78 0.69 5.62
C ASP A 202 -17.20 -0.02 4.33
N HIS A 203 -16.46 0.18 3.25
CA HIS A 203 -16.81 -0.34 1.94
C HIS A 203 -16.19 -1.70 1.61
N HIS A 204 -15.10 -2.07 2.26
CA HIS A 204 -14.38 -3.29 1.92
C HIS A 204 -14.07 -4.18 3.13
N LEU A 205 -13.41 -3.66 4.16
CA LEU A 205 -12.97 -4.44 5.32
C LEU A 205 -14.12 -5.05 6.11
N LYS A 206 -15.19 -4.33 6.27
CA LYS A 206 -16.36 -4.74 7.04
C LYS A 206 -16.98 -6.05 6.55
N SER A 207 -16.89 -6.34 5.24
CA SER A 207 -17.42 -7.57 4.67
C SER A 207 -16.63 -8.82 5.09
N PHE A 208 -15.36 -8.66 5.44
CA PHE A 208 -14.49 -9.76 5.91
C PHE A 208 -14.55 -9.95 7.42
N TYR A 209 -15.09 -8.98 8.16
CA TYR A 209 -15.24 -9.02 9.62
C TYR A 209 -16.68 -8.70 10.02
N PRO A 210 -17.66 -9.59 9.69
CA PRO A 210 -19.02 -9.41 10.16
C PRO A 210 -19.00 -9.40 11.67
N ASP A 211 -19.39 -8.27 12.23
CA ASP A 211 -19.58 -7.89 13.63
C ASP A 211 -19.07 -8.87 14.71
N ALA A 212 -18.10 -8.40 15.51
CA ALA A 212 -17.71 -8.96 16.80
C ALA A 212 -18.88 -9.05 17.82
N LYS A 213 -20.09 -8.62 17.49
CA LYS A 213 -21.30 -8.70 18.30
C LYS A 213 -21.79 -10.12 18.58
N LYS A 214 -21.21 -11.16 17.94
CA LYS A 214 -21.57 -12.56 18.23
C LYS A 214 -20.60 -13.32 19.13
N ARG A 215 -19.52 -12.71 19.58
CA ARG A 215 -18.72 -13.28 20.68
C ARG A 215 -19.33 -12.81 21.99
N SER A 216 -20.40 -13.48 22.41
CA SER A 216 -20.92 -13.41 23.77
C SER A 216 -19.77 -13.54 24.76
N HIS A 217 -19.61 -12.54 25.63
CA HIS A 217 -18.78 -12.67 26.81
C HIS A 217 -19.10 -14.04 27.49
N PRO A 218 -18.11 -14.86 27.83
CA PRO A 218 -18.38 -15.97 28.72
C PRO A 218 -18.96 -15.36 29.98
N LYS A 219 -20.19 -15.72 30.32
CA LYS A 219 -20.79 -15.39 31.62
C LYS A 219 -19.81 -15.86 32.67
N VAL A 220 -19.16 -14.96 33.37
CA VAL A 220 -18.46 -15.26 34.61
C VAL A 220 -19.56 -15.81 35.54
N ALA A 221 -19.51 -17.10 35.78
CA ALA A 221 -20.38 -17.69 36.74
C ALA A 221 -20.10 -17.04 38.12
N ALA A 222 -21.04 -16.26 38.60
CA ALA A 222 -21.00 -15.76 39.98
C ALA A 222 -21.00 -16.99 40.89
N GLY A 223 -19.83 -17.31 41.44
CA GLY A 223 -19.71 -18.28 42.49
C GLY A 223 -20.48 -17.78 43.72
N SER A 224 -21.51 -18.51 44.09
CA SER A 224 -22.19 -18.38 45.39
C SER A 224 -21.21 -18.69 46.49
N LEU A 225 -21.07 -17.79 47.45
CA LEU A 225 -20.57 -18.02 48.79
C LEU A 225 -21.59 -18.83 49.57
#